data_77ceffcf1e772b380b7a60f45d879caf
#
_entry.id   77ceffcf1e772b380b7a60f45d879caf
#
_cell.length_a   1.000
_cell.length_b   1.000
_cell.length_c   1.000
_cell.angle_alpha   90.00
_cell.angle_beta   90.00
_cell.angle_gamma   90.00
#
_symmetry.space_group_name_H-M   'P 1'
#
loop_
_entity.id
_entity.type
_entity.pdbx_description
1 polymer ?
#
loop_
_entity_poly.entity_id
_entity_poly.type
_entity_poly.pdbx_seq_one_letter_code
_entity_poly.pdbx_strand_id
1 'polypeptide(L)'
;MRILLVYPEFPDTFWSFKHALRFIHKKAASPPLGLLTVAAMLPPEWEKRLVDLNVTSLTPKDLAWADYVFISAMIVQREAARALIEQCKAFGVKMVAGGPLFTMEHEQFPEVDYFVLNEAELTLPLFLADLANGCAQPLYSTTKYPDIHLTPAPLWQLVNLKHYDTFSIQFSRGCPFSCDFCNVTALLGHRPRTKTATQIIAELDSLYALGWRKSIFFVDDNFIGNKKLIKSEILPALIEWRKGKTGMPFSTEVSINLVDDPELLNLMTQAGFDTVFVGIETPNEGSLTECSKNQNKGRDLVESVKQLQRAGLQVQGGFIVGFDNDPPSIFQQQIDFIQKSGIVTAMVGLLQAPPGTRLYDRMRKEGRLVNEMSGDNVDGSTNIIPKMGLEPLQEGYRKLLAQIYAPKAYYERVTTFLREYHPPEIRVHLDLQYVLALGRSIYRLGIRGVERVQYWRLFFWTLFRRPRLFPLAITLAIMGFHFRQVVELHIG
;
A
#
# COMPACT_ATOMS: atom_id res chain seq x y z
N MET A 1 19.39 -0.25 27.29
CA MET A 1 19.94 -0.12 25.91
C MET A 1 19.21 1.00 25.16
N ARG A 2 19.92 1.63 24.21
CA ARG A 2 19.40 2.70 23.36
C ARG A 2 19.24 2.16 21.94
N ILE A 3 18.02 2.09 21.48
CA ILE A 3 17.65 1.49 20.18
C ILE A 3 17.21 2.59 19.22
N LEU A 4 17.89 2.67 18.09
CA LEU A 4 17.53 3.54 16.98
C LEU A 4 16.84 2.70 15.90
N LEU A 5 15.54 2.92 15.70
CA LEU A 5 14.81 2.30 14.60
C LEU A 5 14.93 3.22 13.39
N VAL A 6 15.38 2.69 12.24
CA VAL A 6 15.56 3.49 11.02
C VAL A 6 14.77 2.86 9.89
N TYR A 7 13.94 3.70 9.25
CA TYR A 7 13.16 3.30 8.08
C TYR A 7 13.75 3.95 6.83
N PRO A 8 14.23 3.18 5.85
CA PRO A 8 14.83 3.70 4.64
C PRO A 8 13.86 4.54 3.81
N GLU A 9 14.40 5.44 2.98
CA GLU A 9 13.60 6.25 2.08
C GLU A 9 12.95 5.42 0.98
N PHE A 10 11.70 5.74 0.63
CA PHE A 10 11.04 5.25 -0.56
C PHE A 10 11.47 6.04 -1.80
N PRO A 11 11.69 5.39 -2.93
CA PRO A 11 11.81 6.09 -4.21
C PRO A 11 10.50 6.78 -4.59
N ASP A 12 10.53 7.56 -5.67
CA ASP A 12 9.31 8.16 -6.23
C ASP A 12 8.51 7.11 -6.98
N THR A 13 7.59 6.45 -6.29
CA THR A 13 6.70 5.42 -6.84
C THR A 13 5.25 5.91 -6.92
N PHE A 14 4.40 5.11 -7.56
CA PHE A 14 2.96 5.35 -7.61
C PHE A 14 2.34 5.55 -6.22
N TRP A 15 2.78 4.74 -5.25
CA TRP A 15 2.28 4.75 -3.87
C TRP A 15 3.01 5.71 -2.92
N SER A 16 4.08 6.36 -3.38
CA SER A 16 4.78 7.34 -2.55
C SER A 16 3.95 8.60 -2.28
N PHE A 17 3.04 8.93 -3.20
CA PHE A 17 2.22 10.15 -3.20
C PHE A 17 3.02 11.45 -3.02
N LYS A 18 4.34 11.44 -3.14
CA LYS A 18 5.23 12.57 -2.83
C LYS A 18 4.79 13.87 -3.51
N HIS A 19 4.35 13.82 -4.78
CA HIS A 19 3.92 15.02 -5.50
C HIS A 19 2.55 15.53 -5.03
N ALA A 20 1.63 14.65 -4.61
CA ALA A 20 0.33 15.02 -4.06
C ALA A 20 0.46 15.59 -2.63
N LEU A 21 1.29 14.97 -1.79
CA LEU A 21 1.52 15.36 -0.40
C LEU A 21 2.01 16.79 -0.25
N ARG A 22 2.73 17.34 -1.24
CA ARG A 22 3.16 18.75 -1.28
C ARG A 22 2.00 19.74 -1.26
N PHE A 23 0.81 19.37 -1.75
CA PHE A 23 -0.39 20.22 -1.72
C PHE A 23 -0.93 20.40 -0.31
N ILE A 24 -0.71 19.44 0.57
CA ILE A 24 -1.21 19.40 1.96
C ILE A 24 -0.09 19.52 3.01
N HIS A 25 1.14 19.86 2.59
CA HIS A 25 2.32 19.95 3.47
C HIS A 25 2.59 18.69 4.30
N LYS A 26 2.37 17.53 3.72
CA LYS A 26 2.78 16.26 4.30
C LYS A 26 4.08 15.79 3.67
N LYS A 27 4.86 15.00 4.42
CA LYS A 27 6.16 14.49 3.98
C LYS A 27 6.09 13.05 3.48
N ALA A 28 5.29 12.21 4.16
CA ALA A 28 5.09 10.81 3.79
C ALA A 28 3.61 10.41 3.87
N ALA A 29 3.24 9.36 3.16
CA ALA A 29 1.89 8.81 3.18
C ALA A 29 1.56 8.23 4.55
N SER A 30 2.36 7.31 5.07
CA SER A 30 2.14 6.64 6.37
C SER A 30 3.46 6.36 7.09
N PRO A 31 3.43 6.25 8.44
CA PRO A 31 4.59 5.84 9.23
C PRO A 31 4.86 4.32 9.08
N PRO A 32 6.08 3.85 9.43
CA PRO A 32 6.48 2.45 9.29
C PRO A 32 5.83 1.56 10.37
N LEU A 33 4.65 1.01 10.08
CA LEU A 33 3.85 0.17 10.99
C LEU A 33 4.67 -0.97 11.60
N GLY A 34 5.44 -1.70 10.77
CA GLY A 34 6.23 -2.85 11.22
C GLY A 34 7.28 -2.46 12.28
N LEU A 35 8.04 -1.37 12.05
CA LEU A 35 9.02 -0.90 13.03
C LEU A 35 8.38 -0.39 14.32
N LEU A 36 7.22 0.26 14.24
CA LEU A 36 6.48 0.71 15.42
C LEU A 36 5.94 -0.47 16.24
N THR A 37 5.54 -1.55 15.56
CA THR A 37 5.13 -2.81 16.21
C THR A 37 6.31 -3.50 16.87
N VAL A 38 7.43 -3.62 16.16
CA VAL A 38 8.69 -4.16 16.73
C VAL A 38 9.13 -3.33 17.94
N ALA A 39 9.06 -2.00 17.86
CA ALA A 39 9.40 -1.13 19.00
C ALA A 39 8.53 -1.42 20.24
N ALA A 40 7.27 -1.79 20.06
CA ALA A 40 6.38 -2.17 21.16
C ALA A 40 6.70 -3.55 21.75
N MET A 41 7.38 -4.42 21.00
CA MET A 41 7.83 -5.75 21.45
C MET A 41 9.17 -5.71 22.19
N LEU A 42 9.94 -4.61 22.04
CA LEU A 42 11.23 -4.45 22.75
C LEU A 42 10.98 -4.17 24.23
N PRO A 43 11.92 -4.58 25.12
CA PRO A 43 11.82 -4.32 26.56
C PRO A 43 11.43 -2.85 26.86
N PRO A 44 10.46 -2.62 27.76
CA PRO A 44 9.92 -1.28 28.02
C PRO A 44 10.98 -0.32 28.60
N GLU A 45 11.96 -0.82 29.33
CA GLU A 45 13.05 -0.05 29.92
C GLU A 45 14.12 0.39 28.90
N TRP A 46 14.07 -0.08 27.65
CA TRP A 46 14.99 0.38 26.63
C TRP A 46 14.53 1.72 26.06
N GLU A 47 15.47 2.65 25.90
CA GLU A 47 15.19 3.90 25.20
C GLU A 47 15.07 3.64 23.69
N LYS A 48 14.01 4.17 23.08
CA LYS A 48 13.69 3.95 21.67
C LYS A 48 13.53 5.27 20.95
N ARG A 49 14.15 5.42 19.78
CA ARG A 49 13.95 6.54 18.85
C ARG A 49 13.66 6.00 17.46
N LEU A 50 12.84 6.71 16.70
CA LEU A 50 12.57 6.40 15.29
C LEU A 50 13.09 7.51 14.41
N VAL A 51 13.86 7.15 13.40
CA VAL A 51 14.24 7.99 12.26
C VAL A 51 13.62 7.40 11.00
N ASP A 52 12.59 8.06 10.48
CA ASP A 52 11.99 7.73 9.19
C ASP A 52 12.61 8.66 8.13
N LEU A 53 13.41 8.10 7.22
CA LEU A 53 14.13 8.85 6.19
C LEU A 53 13.21 9.50 5.14
N ASN A 54 11.92 9.15 5.14
CA ASN A 54 10.91 9.81 4.32
C ASN A 54 10.49 11.17 4.88
N VAL A 55 10.74 11.43 6.16
CA VAL A 55 10.30 12.65 6.84
C VAL A 55 11.41 13.45 7.51
N THR A 56 12.55 12.81 7.80
CA THR A 56 13.72 13.42 8.43
C THR A 56 15.01 12.77 7.92
N SER A 57 16.15 13.33 8.27
CA SER A 57 17.47 12.79 7.93
C SER A 57 18.12 12.12 9.15
N LEU A 58 18.87 11.07 8.92
CA LEU A 58 19.73 10.43 9.90
C LEU A 58 21.00 11.27 10.11
N THR A 59 21.34 11.55 11.36
CA THR A 59 22.51 12.34 11.71
C THR A 59 23.59 11.51 12.42
N PRO A 60 24.88 11.92 12.37
CA PRO A 60 25.93 11.26 13.15
C PRO A 60 25.63 11.22 14.68
N LYS A 61 24.88 12.20 15.19
CA LYS A 61 24.46 12.22 16.60
C LYS A 61 23.45 11.12 16.92
N ASP A 62 22.59 10.77 15.99
CA ASP A 62 21.63 9.67 16.17
C ASP A 62 22.37 8.33 16.22
N LEU A 63 23.35 8.12 15.34
CA LEU A 63 24.18 6.91 15.33
C LEU A 63 25.05 6.82 16.59
N ALA A 64 25.66 7.93 17.04
CA ALA A 64 26.45 7.98 18.28
C ALA A 64 25.64 7.72 19.56
N TRP A 65 24.35 8.00 19.51
CA TRP A 65 23.43 7.76 20.63
C TRP A 65 23.08 6.27 20.75
N ALA A 66 23.01 5.52 19.62
CA ALA A 66 22.45 4.19 19.55
C ALA A 66 23.46 3.10 19.99
N ASP A 67 23.01 2.15 20.79
CA ASP A 67 23.72 0.90 21.03
C ASP A 67 23.46 -0.11 19.88
N TYR A 68 22.25 -0.08 19.28
CA TYR A 68 21.85 -0.86 18.12
C TYR A 68 20.97 -0.04 17.17
N VAL A 69 21.11 -0.28 15.88
CA VAL A 69 20.25 0.23 14.82
C VAL A 69 19.35 -0.90 14.31
N PHE A 70 18.03 -0.73 14.41
CA PHE A 70 17.04 -1.67 13.87
C PHE A 70 16.52 -1.15 12.53
N ILE A 71 16.65 -1.95 11.48
CA ILE A 71 16.28 -1.60 10.11
C ILE A 71 15.19 -2.53 9.62
N SER A 72 14.11 -1.98 9.06
CA SER A 72 13.12 -2.74 8.32
C SER A 72 12.89 -2.09 6.97
N ALA A 73 12.81 -2.90 5.91
CA ALA A 73 12.65 -2.41 4.55
C ALA A 73 11.75 -3.33 3.71
N MET A 74 11.12 -2.74 2.70
CA MET A 74 10.49 -3.44 1.60
C MET A 74 11.46 -3.55 0.42
N ILE A 75 11.21 -4.47 -0.52
CA ILE A 75 12.10 -4.71 -1.68
C ILE A 75 12.37 -3.42 -2.47
N VAL A 76 11.36 -2.58 -2.66
CA VAL A 76 11.49 -1.29 -3.35
C VAL A 76 12.45 -0.30 -2.66
N GLN A 77 12.77 -0.52 -1.39
CA GLN A 77 13.71 0.31 -0.61
C GLN A 77 15.14 -0.28 -0.60
N ARG A 78 15.44 -1.32 -1.41
CA ARG A 78 16.72 -2.04 -1.39
C ARG A 78 17.93 -1.10 -1.47
N GLU A 79 17.95 -0.18 -2.41
CA GLU A 79 19.08 0.75 -2.59
C GLU A 79 19.23 1.72 -1.40
N ALA A 80 18.13 2.24 -0.89
CA ALA A 80 18.14 3.08 0.31
C ALA A 80 18.58 2.30 1.56
N ALA A 81 18.20 1.01 1.64
CA ALA A 81 18.66 0.12 2.73
C ALA A 81 20.16 -0.17 2.63
N ARG A 82 20.71 -0.41 1.41
CA ARG A 82 22.16 -0.57 1.20
C ARG A 82 22.94 0.67 1.66
N ALA A 83 22.52 1.86 1.19
CA ALA A 83 23.16 3.12 1.59
C ALA A 83 23.11 3.36 3.12
N LEU A 84 22.00 3.03 3.76
CA LEU A 84 21.86 3.11 5.22
C LEU A 84 22.81 2.14 5.94
N ILE A 85 22.88 0.89 5.49
CA ILE A 85 23.76 -0.16 6.06
C ILE A 85 25.22 0.27 5.93
N GLU A 86 25.65 0.79 4.77
CA GLU A 86 27.00 1.32 4.59
C GLU A 86 27.31 2.46 5.56
N GLN A 87 26.36 3.38 5.75
CA GLN A 87 26.52 4.48 6.71
C GLN A 87 26.64 3.97 8.15
N CYS A 88 25.84 3.00 8.57
CA CYS A 88 25.90 2.39 9.90
C CYS A 88 27.22 1.64 10.10
N LYS A 89 27.66 0.87 9.09
CA LYS A 89 28.94 0.15 9.10
C LYS A 89 30.13 1.10 9.23
N ALA A 90 30.15 2.18 8.45
CA ALA A 90 31.21 3.19 8.54
C ALA A 90 31.28 3.86 9.92
N PHE A 91 30.16 3.98 10.60
CA PHE A 91 30.08 4.51 11.97
C PHE A 91 30.45 3.48 13.05
N GLY A 92 30.42 2.18 12.73
CA GLY A 92 30.75 1.08 13.64
C GLY A 92 29.63 0.72 14.63
N VAL A 93 28.35 1.07 14.33
CA VAL A 93 27.20 0.71 15.16
C VAL A 93 26.63 -0.63 14.72
N LYS A 94 26.22 -1.47 15.68
CA LYS A 94 25.62 -2.78 15.40
C LYS A 94 24.23 -2.67 14.80
N MET A 95 23.95 -3.53 13.82
CA MET A 95 22.71 -3.53 13.06
C MET A 95 21.89 -4.79 13.27
N VAL A 96 20.56 -4.61 13.42
CA VAL A 96 19.56 -5.68 13.44
C VAL A 96 18.59 -5.41 12.29
N ALA A 97 18.49 -6.33 11.33
CA ALA A 97 17.63 -6.14 10.16
C ALA A 97 16.50 -7.18 10.09
N GLY A 98 15.32 -6.72 9.65
CA GLY A 98 14.13 -7.56 9.47
C GLY A 98 13.16 -6.96 8.45
N GLY A 99 11.98 -7.56 8.34
CA GLY A 99 10.97 -7.15 7.37
C GLY A 99 11.10 -7.83 6.00
N PRO A 100 10.23 -7.49 5.03
CA PRO A 100 10.09 -8.23 3.78
C PRO A 100 11.36 -8.33 2.94
N LEU A 101 12.11 -7.24 2.78
CA LEU A 101 13.37 -7.24 2.02
C LEU A 101 14.35 -8.29 2.57
N PHE A 102 14.65 -8.20 3.85
CA PHE A 102 15.66 -9.07 4.45
C PHE A 102 15.17 -10.51 4.62
N THR A 103 13.86 -10.73 4.81
CA THR A 103 13.28 -12.07 4.80
C THR A 103 13.49 -12.78 3.48
N MET A 104 13.50 -12.06 2.37
CA MET A 104 13.66 -12.63 1.03
C MET A 104 15.11 -12.63 0.53
N GLU A 105 15.93 -11.67 0.97
CA GLU A 105 17.23 -11.37 0.32
C GLU A 105 18.36 -11.13 1.34
N HIS A 106 18.28 -11.61 2.58
CA HIS A 106 19.27 -11.32 3.63
C HIS A 106 20.71 -11.69 3.24
N GLU A 107 20.89 -12.73 2.42
CA GLU A 107 22.22 -13.15 1.94
C GLU A 107 22.95 -12.06 1.14
N GLN A 108 22.21 -11.09 0.60
CA GLN A 108 22.77 -9.96 -0.14
C GLN A 108 23.28 -8.82 0.75
N PHE A 109 23.15 -8.94 2.08
CA PHE A 109 23.49 -7.90 3.06
C PHE A 109 24.48 -8.43 4.14
N PRO A 110 25.64 -8.93 3.76
CA PRO A 110 26.59 -9.57 4.70
C PRO A 110 27.16 -8.60 5.75
N GLU A 111 26.92 -7.29 5.62
CA GLU A 111 27.36 -6.26 6.56
C GLU A 111 26.46 -6.15 7.80
N VAL A 112 25.29 -6.74 7.79
CA VAL A 112 24.34 -6.70 8.91
C VAL A 112 24.76 -7.71 9.98
N ASP A 113 24.82 -7.28 11.24
CA ASP A 113 25.27 -8.15 12.34
C ASP A 113 24.24 -9.23 12.69
N TYR A 114 22.95 -8.87 12.69
CA TYR A 114 21.86 -9.75 13.10
C TYR A 114 20.65 -9.65 12.19
N PHE A 115 20.12 -10.78 11.75
CA PHE A 115 18.87 -10.88 11.03
C PHE A 115 17.77 -11.47 11.89
N VAL A 116 16.64 -10.75 12.01
CA VAL A 116 15.41 -11.20 12.66
C VAL A 116 14.33 -11.26 11.58
N LEU A 117 14.19 -12.41 10.95
CA LEU A 117 13.41 -12.62 9.74
C LEU A 117 12.02 -13.16 10.03
N ASN A 118 11.14 -13.10 9.01
CA ASN A 118 9.74 -13.51 9.06
C ASN A 118 8.93 -12.62 10.03
N GLU A 119 7.98 -13.22 10.75
CA GLU A 119 7.13 -12.47 11.68
C GLU A 119 7.81 -12.36 13.05
N ALA A 120 8.05 -11.14 13.49
CA ALA A 120 8.85 -10.80 14.67
C ALA A 120 8.31 -11.40 15.97
N GLU A 121 7.03 -11.72 16.06
CA GLU A 121 6.42 -12.33 17.23
C GLU A 121 7.07 -13.67 17.63
N LEU A 122 7.67 -14.38 16.67
CA LEU A 122 8.37 -15.66 16.93
C LEU A 122 9.88 -15.50 17.01
N THR A 123 10.48 -14.65 16.20
CA THR A 123 11.94 -14.58 16.02
C THR A 123 12.59 -13.54 16.91
N LEU A 124 11.92 -12.41 17.17
CA LEU A 124 12.46 -11.36 18.03
C LEU A 124 12.66 -11.78 19.48
N PRO A 125 11.74 -12.51 20.15
CA PRO A 125 11.97 -12.99 21.52
C PRO A 125 13.19 -13.89 21.66
N LEU A 126 13.47 -14.73 20.66
CA LEU A 126 14.66 -15.58 20.64
C LEU A 126 15.93 -14.75 20.56
N PHE A 127 15.98 -13.78 19.65
CA PHE A 127 17.10 -12.86 19.54
C PHE A 127 17.33 -12.08 20.85
N LEU A 128 16.26 -11.56 21.46
CA LEU A 128 16.37 -10.78 22.70
C LEU A 128 16.90 -11.61 23.88
N ALA A 129 16.46 -12.87 23.99
CA ALA A 129 16.94 -13.80 25.01
C ALA A 129 18.43 -14.09 24.84
N ASP A 130 18.88 -14.40 23.62
CA ASP A 130 20.28 -14.68 23.33
C ASP A 130 21.15 -13.43 23.48
N LEU A 131 20.63 -12.26 23.09
CA LEU A 131 21.31 -10.98 23.26
C LEU A 131 21.56 -10.67 24.76
N ALA A 132 20.56 -10.92 25.62
CA ALA A 132 20.69 -10.74 27.05
C ALA A 132 21.75 -11.69 27.70
N ASN A 133 21.91 -12.88 27.11
CA ASN A 133 22.87 -13.86 27.54
C ASN A 133 24.27 -13.72 26.87
N GLY A 134 24.45 -12.74 25.99
CA GLY A 134 25.69 -12.50 25.25
C GLY A 134 26.02 -13.58 24.20
N CYS A 135 25.05 -14.37 23.74
CA CYS A 135 25.22 -15.47 22.79
C CYS A 135 24.35 -15.30 21.52
N ALA A 136 23.99 -14.03 21.17
CA ALA A 136 23.18 -13.76 20.01
C ALA A 136 23.77 -14.33 18.71
N GLN A 137 22.93 -15.03 17.94
CA GLN A 137 23.27 -15.63 16.65
C GLN A 137 23.06 -14.64 15.52
N PRO A 138 23.79 -14.74 14.40
CA PRO A 138 23.62 -13.86 13.26
C PRO A 138 22.25 -13.93 12.60
N LEU A 139 21.53 -15.05 12.70
CA LEU A 139 20.28 -15.30 11.99
C LEU A 139 19.22 -15.96 12.89
N TYR A 140 18.05 -15.32 12.94
CA TYR A 140 16.82 -15.85 13.55
C TYR A 140 15.73 -15.90 12.49
N SER A 141 15.29 -17.09 12.13
CA SER A 141 14.25 -17.33 11.14
C SER A 141 13.33 -18.47 11.54
N THR A 142 12.15 -18.54 10.93
CA THR A 142 11.17 -19.59 11.19
C THR A 142 10.27 -19.81 9.99
N THR A 143 9.78 -21.04 9.81
CA THR A 143 8.73 -21.38 8.86
C THR A 143 7.34 -21.41 9.50
N LYS A 144 7.24 -21.15 10.80
CA LYS A 144 5.98 -21.13 11.54
C LYS A 144 5.35 -19.73 11.50
N TYR A 145 4.04 -19.70 11.62
CA TYR A 145 3.27 -18.46 11.72
C TYR A 145 2.82 -18.23 13.17
N PRO A 146 2.97 -17.02 13.71
CA PRO A 146 2.55 -16.71 15.09
C PRO A 146 1.04 -16.62 15.25
N ASP A 147 0.60 -16.71 16.49
CA ASP A 147 -0.71 -16.21 16.90
C ASP A 147 -0.65 -14.68 16.99
N ILE A 148 -1.34 -13.99 16.09
CA ILE A 148 -1.31 -12.52 16.03
C ILE A 148 -2.16 -11.84 17.11
N HIS A 149 -2.87 -12.63 17.97
CA HIS A 149 -3.41 -12.11 19.21
C HIS A 149 -2.31 -11.61 20.18
N LEU A 150 -1.08 -12.09 20.02
CA LEU A 150 0.09 -11.65 20.80
C LEU A 150 0.72 -10.37 20.27
N THR A 151 0.34 -9.90 19.07
CA THR A 151 0.89 -8.68 18.47
C THR A 151 0.45 -7.45 19.29
N PRO A 152 1.39 -6.66 19.85
CA PRO A 152 1.04 -5.46 20.61
C PRO A 152 0.57 -4.33 19.70
N ALA A 153 -0.10 -3.34 20.28
CA ALA A 153 -0.39 -2.08 19.60
C ALA A 153 0.94 -1.36 19.28
N PRO A 154 1.08 -0.77 18.09
CA PRO A 154 2.30 -0.07 17.69
C PRO A 154 2.59 1.15 18.59
N LEU A 155 3.86 1.50 18.79
CA LEU A 155 4.28 2.65 19.55
C LEU A 155 4.14 3.96 18.74
N TRP A 156 2.90 4.45 18.58
CA TRP A 156 2.58 5.66 17.83
C TRP A 156 3.26 6.93 18.38
N GLN A 157 3.67 6.93 19.65
CA GLN A 157 4.33 8.07 20.31
C GLN A 157 5.72 8.36 19.73
N LEU A 158 6.33 7.41 19.00
CA LEU A 158 7.63 7.59 18.35
C LEU A 158 7.56 8.46 17.10
N VAL A 159 6.36 8.76 16.58
CA VAL A 159 6.18 9.52 15.33
C VAL A 159 5.52 10.88 15.55
N ASN A 160 5.91 11.85 14.73
CA ASN A 160 5.20 13.12 14.66
C ASN A 160 4.05 13.02 13.65
N LEU A 161 2.81 12.92 14.14
CA LEU A 161 1.59 12.80 13.34
C LEU A 161 1.45 13.87 12.24
N LYS A 162 2.05 15.06 12.43
CA LYS A 162 1.94 16.16 11.45
C LYS A 162 2.63 15.84 10.12
N HIS A 163 3.58 14.92 10.10
CA HIS A 163 4.32 14.58 8.89
C HIS A 163 3.55 13.66 7.93
N TYR A 164 2.58 12.90 8.43
CA TYR A 164 1.90 11.83 7.70
C TYR A 164 0.47 12.21 7.30
N ASP A 165 -0.02 11.61 6.22
CA ASP A 165 -1.39 11.83 5.72
C ASP A 165 -2.37 10.74 6.15
N THR A 166 -1.90 9.51 6.29
CA THR A 166 -2.68 8.37 6.79
C THR A 166 -1.92 7.61 7.87
N PHE A 167 -2.62 6.79 8.65
CA PHE A 167 -2.01 5.80 9.52
C PHE A 167 -2.48 4.41 9.10
N SER A 168 -1.63 3.43 9.36
CA SER A 168 -1.92 2.05 9.00
C SER A 168 -2.16 1.22 10.26
N ILE A 169 -3.18 0.37 10.25
CA ILE A 169 -3.38 -0.70 11.23
C ILE A 169 -3.54 -2.02 10.49
N GLN A 170 -3.33 -3.13 11.15
CA GLN A 170 -3.43 -4.45 10.55
C GLN A 170 -4.43 -5.31 11.33
N PHE A 171 -5.47 -5.78 10.66
CA PHE A 171 -6.44 -6.72 11.23
C PHE A 171 -6.01 -8.17 11.00
N SER A 172 -5.57 -8.51 9.78
CA SER A 172 -5.22 -9.89 9.42
C SER A 172 -3.91 -10.01 8.65
N ARG A 173 -3.35 -11.22 8.63
CA ARG A 173 -2.21 -11.63 7.80
C ARG A 173 -2.55 -12.90 7.08
N GLY A 174 -2.17 -12.98 5.79
CA GLY A 174 -2.41 -14.11 4.91
C GLY A 174 -3.67 -13.97 4.08
N CYS A 175 -3.73 -14.72 2.97
CA CYS A 175 -4.79 -14.62 1.98
C CYS A 175 -5.28 -16.01 1.56
N PRO A 176 -6.60 -16.27 1.50
CA PRO A 176 -7.13 -17.59 1.14
C PRO A 176 -6.98 -17.94 -0.34
N PHE A 177 -6.61 -16.96 -1.18
CA PHE A 177 -6.42 -17.17 -2.61
C PHE A 177 -5.00 -17.61 -2.94
N SER A 178 -4.84 -18.22 -4.12
CA SER A 178 -3.56 -18.81 -4.58
C SER A 178 -3.17 -18.23 -5.94
N CYS A 179 -3.11 -16.89 -6.04
CA CYS A 179 -2.66 -16.23 -7.27
C CYS A 179 -1.17 -16.54 -7.52
N ASP A 180 -0.82 -16.96 -8.74
CA ASP A 180 0.50 -17.49 -9.07
C ASP A 180 1.65 -16.48 -8.91
N PHE A 181 1.36 -15.21 -9.11
CA PHE A 181 2.33 -14.11 -9.03
C PHE A 181 2.45 -13.49 -7.62
N CYS A 182 1.56 -13.86 -6.67
CA CYS A 182 1.46 -13.18 -5.39
C CYS A 182 2.33 -13.86 -4.32
N ASN A 183 3.22 -13.10 -3.68
CA ASN A 183 4.10 -13.58 -2.63
C ASN A 183 3.48 -13.55 -1.22
N VAL A 184 2.29 -13.00 -1.06
CA VAL A 184 1.60 -12.91 0.24
C VAL A 184 1.48 -14.27 0.90
N THR A 185 1.05 -15.29 0.15
CA THR A 185 0.89 -16.63 0.70
C THR A 185 2.21 -17.33 1.02
N ALA A 186 3.30 -16.97 0.34
CA ALA A 186 4.64 -17.44 0.67
C ALA A 186 5.16 -16.79 1.96
N LEU A 187 4.87 -15.50 2.18
CA LEU A 187 5.32 -14.77 3.37
C LEU A 187 4.42 -14.99 4.59
N LEU A 188 3.09 -14.97 4.40
CA LEU A 188 2.11 -14.88 5.48
C LEU A 188 1.12 -16.06 5.54
N GLY A 189 1.21 -17.00 4.59
CA GLY A 189 0.40 -18.22 4.54
C GLY A 189 -0.99 -18.05 3.91
N HIS A 190 -1.65 -19.20 3.68
CA HIS A 190 -2.97 -19.27 3.02
C HIS A 190 -4.16 -19.07 3.98
N ARG A 191 -3.95 -19.18 5.29
CA ARG A 191 -5.03 -19.03 6.28
C ARG A 191 -4.98 -17.62 6.87
N PRO A 192 -6.01 -16.78 6.65
CA PRO A 192 -6.09 -15.49 7.32
C PRO A 192 -6.06 -15.67 8.84
N ARG A 193 -5.05 -15.17 9.49
CA ARG A 193 -4.92 -15.07 10.95
C ARG A 193 -5.33 -13.65 11.33
N THR A 194 -6.21 -13.51 12.32
CA THR A 194 -6.86 -12.23 12.61
C THR A 194 -6.59 -11.77 14.04
N LYS A 195 -6.51 -10.47 14.24
CA LYS A 195 -6.64 -9.86 15.57
C LYS A 195 -8.08 -9.90 16.04
N THR A 196 -8.28 -9.74 17.34
CA THR A 196 -9.62 -9.58 17.94
C THR A 196 -10.18 -8.17 17.68
N ALA A 197 -11.50 -8.03 17.78
CA ALA A 197 -12.15 -6.72 17.74
C ALA A 197 -11.59 -5.78 18.83
N THR A 198 -11.34 -6.29 20.04
CA THR A 198 -10.77 -5.53 21.15
C THR A 198 -9.39 -4.95 20.81
N GLN A 199 -8.51 -5.73 20.17
CA GLN A 199 -7.19 -5.23 19.75
C GLN A 199 -7.32 -4.10 18.72
N ILE A 200 -8.18 -4.26 17.70
CA ILE A 200 -8.40 -3.25 16.67
C ILE A 200 -8.97 -1.97 17.27
N ILE A 201 -9.96 -2.08 18.15
CA ILE A 201 -10.54 -0.91 18.82
C ILE A 201 -9.51 -0.21 19.70
N ALA A 202 -8.65 -0.94 20.44
CA ALA A 202 -7.58 -0.35 21.24
C ALA A 202 -6.56 0.42 20.39
N GLU A 203 -6.17 -0.10 19.21
CA GLU A 203 -5.29 0.60 18.27
C GLU A 203 -5.95 1.88 17.74
N LEU A 204 -7.22 1.82 17.35
CA LEU A 204 -7.99 2.99 16.88
C LEU A 204 -8.15 4.04 17.99
N ASP A 205 -8.48 3.62 19.22
CA ASP A 205 -8.63 4.53 20.36
C ASP A 205 -7.30 5.20 20.71
N SER A 206 -6.18 4.49 20.61
CA SER A 206 -4.86 5.07 20.86
C SER A 206 -4.53 6.19 19.86
N LEU A 207 -4.81 5.99 18.57
CA LEU A 207 -4.65 7.02 17.53
C LEU A 207 -5.64 8.18 17.73
N TYR A 208 -6.90 7.86 18.08
CA TYR A 208 -7.93 8.87 18.31
C TYR A 208 -7.58 9.77 19.52
N ALA A 209 -7.04 9.16 20.59
CA ALA A 209 -6.57 9.88 21.79
C ALA A 209 -5.38 10.80 21.50
N LEU A 210 -4.48 10.40 20.56
CA LEU A 210 -3.39 11.25 20.07
C LEU A 210 -3.86 12.41 19.17
N GLY A 211 -5.17 12.53 18.93
CA GLY A 211 -5.76 13.59 18.11
C GLY A 211 -5.82 13.27 16.62
N TRP A 212 -5.53 12.03 16.17
CA TRP A 212 -5.67 11.64 14.77
C TRP A 212 -7.13 11.64 14.33
N ARG A 213 -7.43 12.22 13.18
CA ARG A 213 -8.79 12.32 12.61
C ARG A 213 -8.83 12.11 11.10
N LYS A 214 -7.64 11.84 10.49
CA LYS A 214 -7.52 11.56 9.06
C LYS A 214 -7.67 10.08 8.76
N SER A 215 -7.46 9.67 7.52
CA SER A 215 -7.65 8.32 7.04
C SER A 215 -6.85 7.27 7.83
N ILE A 216 -7.43 6.07 7.94
CA ILE A 216 -6.79 4.85 8.43
C ILE A 216 -6.81 3.81 7.31
N PHE A 217 -5.65 3.27 7.00
CA PHE A 217 -5.50 2.16 6.07
C PHE A 217 -5.35 0.84 6.84
N PHE A 218 -6.30 -0.07 6.64
CA PHE A 218 -6.17 -1.45 7.08
C PHE A 218 -5.29 -2.18 6.07
N VAL A 219 -4.03 -2.45 6.45
CA VAL A 219 -2.99 -3.01 5.55
C VAL A 219 -3.10 -4.52 5.39
N ASP A 220 -4.32 -5.00 5.26
CA ASP A 220 -4.63 -6.42 5.07
C ASP A 220 -4.53 -6.77 3.59
N ASP A 221 -3.85 -7.86 3.25
CA ASP A 221 -3.72 -8.34 1.86
C ASP A 221 -5.08 -8.72 1.22
N ASN A 222 -6.05 -9.05 2.05
CA ASN A 222 -7.45 -9.21 1.70
C ASN A 222 -8.31 -9.14 2.96
N PHE A 223 -8.79 -7.96 3.31
CA PHE A 223 -9.57 -7.70 4.52
C PHE A 223 -10.75 -8.66 4.67
N ILE A 224 -11.40 -9.03 3.57
CA ILE A 224 -12.56 -9.93 3.58
C ILE A 224 -12.19 -11.42 3.53
N GLY A 225 -10.94 -11.78 3.82
CA GLY A 225 -10.46 -13.17 3.79
C GLY A 225 -11.20 -14.12 4.73
N ASN A 226 -11.78 -13.62 5.84
CA ASN A 226 -12.63 -14.35 6.76
C ASN A 226 -13.99 -13.63 6.92
N LYS A 227 -14.86 -13.72 5.89
CA LYS A 227 -16.15 -13.01 5.84
C LYS A 227 -17.02 -13.27 7.06
N LYS A 228 -17.00 -14.50 7.62
CA LYS A 228 -17.83 -14.86 8.78
C LYS A 228 -17.44 -14.02 9.99
N LEU A 229 -16.17 -14.02 10.39
CA LEU A 229 -15.67 -13.28 11.54
C LEU A 229 -15.87 -11.77 11.37
N ILE A 230 -15.63 -11.26 10.18
CA ILE A 230 -15.77 -9.83 9.87
C ILE A 230 -17.21 -9.38 10.07
N LYS A 231 -18.18 -10.13 9.56
CA LYS A 231 -19.60 -9.80 9.71
C LYS A 231 -20.11 -9.95 11.14
N SER A 232 -19.67 -10.99 11.87
CA SER A 232 -20.18 -11.27 13.20
C SER A 232 -19.54 -10.47 14.33
N GLU A 233 -18.29 -10.01 14.15
CA GLU A 233 -17.51 -9.40 15.24
C GLU A 233 -16.89 -8.07 14.88
N ILE A 234 -16.10 -8.00 13.79
CA ILE A 234 -15.24 -6.85 13.51
C ILE A 234 -16.05 -5.64 13.06
N LEU A 235 -16.89 -5.79 12.02
CA LEU A 235 -17.69 -4.67 11.51
C LEU A 235 -18.70 -4.16 12.53
N PRO A 236 -19.44 -5.01 13.27
CA PRO A 236 -20.28 -4.54 14.37
C PRO A 236 -19.51 -3.73 15.43
N ALA A 237 -18.31 -4.18 15.82
CA ALA A 237 -17.47 -3.43 16.77
C ALA A 237 -17.01 -2.08 16.21
N LEU A 238 -16.61 -2.03 14.93
CA LEU A 238 -16.23 -0.78 14.27
C LEU A 238 -17.41 0.19 14.13
N ILE A 239 -18.60 -0.30 13.79
CA ILE A 239 -19.83 0.51 13.71
C ILE A 239 -20.16 1.10 15.10
N GLU A 240 -20.10 0.30 16.16
CA GLU A 240 -20.32 0.77 17.52
C GLU A 240 -19.25 1.81 17.94
N TRP A 241 -17.97 1.51 17.67
CA TRP A 241 -16.86 2.41 17.96
C TRP A 241 -17.04 3.78 17.29
N ARG A 242 -17.60 3.82 16.09
CA ARG A 242 -17.80 5.07 15.32
C ARG A 242 -18.87 5.98 15.91
N LYS A 243 -19.78 5.45 16.74
CA LYS A 243 -20.81 6.28 17.37
C LYS A 243 -20.20 7.40 18.23
N GLY A 244 -20.58 8.63 17.94
CA GLY A 244 -20.05 9.82 18.63
C GLY A 244 -18.63 10.26 18.24
N LYS A 245 -17.97 9.54 17.32
CA LYS A 245 -16.65 9.91 16.79
C LYS A 245 -16.76 10.58 15.40
N THR A 246 -15.79 11.42 15.08
CA THR A 246 -15.71 12.13 13.78
C THR A 246 -14.39 11.84 13.10
N GLY A 247 -14.37 11.93 11.78
CA GLY A 247 -13.17 11.66 10.97
C GLY A 247 -12.83 10.17 10.89
N MET A 248 -11.57 9.88 10.63
CA MET A 248 -11.00 8.53 10.48
C MET A 248 -11.77 7.66 9.49
N PRO A 249 -11.95 8.07 8.21
CA PRO A 249 -12.44 7.16 7.18
C PRO A 249 -11.47 6.00 7.03
N PHE A 250 -11.99 4.82 6.66
CA PHE A 250 -11.22 3.59 6.52
C PHE A 250 -11.02 3.24 5.05
N SER A 251 -9.82 2.75 4.73
CA SER A 251 -9.50 2.12 3.46
C SER A 251 -8.87 0.75 3.69
N THR A 252 -8.97 -0.16 2.71
CA THR A 252 -8.35 -1.50 2.79
C THR A 252 -8.24 -2.14 1.41
N GLU A 253 -7.61 -3.32 1.35
CA GLU A 253 -7.57 -4.17 0.16
C GLU A 253 -8.62 -5.27 0.26
N VAL A 254 -9.34 -5.50 -0.84
CA VAL A 254 -10.36 -6.53 -0.94
C VAL A 254 -10.34 -7.24 -2.29
N SER A 255 -10.79 -8.47 -2.33
CA SER A 255 -11.09 -9.14 -3.60
C SER A 255 -12.44 -8.69 -4.16
N ILE A 256 -12.60 -8.70 -5.49
CA ILE A 256 -13.78 -8.20 -6.21
C ILE A 256 -15.08 -8.91 -5.78
N ASN A 257 -15.00 -10.15 -5.28
CA ASN A 257 -16.15 -10.91 -4.79
C ASN A 257 -16.79 -10.34 -3.49
N LEU A 258 -16.38 -9.15 -3.06
CA LEU A 258 -17.11 -8.34 -2.09
C LEU A 258 -18.52 -8.00 -2.62
N VAL A 259 -18.68 -7.77 -3.93
CA VAL A 259 -19.99 -7.47 -4.55
C VAL A 259 -21.00 -8.60 -4.43
N ASP A 260 -20.53 -9.84 -4.21
CA ASP A 260 -21.39 -11.01 -4.08
C ASP A 260 -22.06 -11.10 -2.68
N ASP A 261 -21.71 -10.21 -1.75
CA ASP A 261 -22.22 -10.17 -0.38
C ASP A 261 -22.72 -8.75 -0.02
N PRO A 262 -23.95 -8.39 -0.41
CA PRO A 262 -24.49 -7.05 -0.15
C PRO A 262 -24.58 -6.68 1.34
N GLU A 263 -24.76 -7.68 2.24
CA GLU A 263 -24.75 -7.44 3.67
C GLU A 263 -23.36 -6.99 4.15
N LEU A 264 -22.31 -7.71 3.73
CA LEU A 264 -20.93 -7.38 4.06
C LEU A 264 -20.57 -5.98 3.53
N LEU A 265 -20.94 -5.67 2.29
CA LEU A 265 -20.71 -4.39 1.65
C LEU A 265 -21.38 -3.24 2.44
N ASN A 266 -22.64 -3.43 2.84
CA ASN A 266 -23.37 -2.45 3.65
C ASN A 266 -22.74 -2.27 5.04
N LEU A 267 -22.34 -3.35 5.71
CA LEU A 267 -21.64 -3.26 7.00
C LEU A 267 -20.30 -2.53 6.90
N MET A 268 -19.53 -2.74 5.83
CA MET A 268 -18.26 -2.02 5.60
C MET A 268 -18.48 -0.52 5.48
N THR A 269 -19.47 -0.09 4.68
CA THR A 269 -19.78 1.34 4.52
C THR A 269 -20.29 1.97 5.81
N GLN A 270 -21.12 1.26 6.59
CA GLN A 270 -21.58 1.71 7.92
C GLN A 270 -20.41 1.81 8.92
N ALA A 271 -19.45 0.89 8.87
CA ALA A 271 -18.22 0.95 9.68
C ALA A 271 -17.31 2.13 9.30
N GLY A 272 -17.53 2.75 8.13
CA GLY A 272 -16.80 3.92 7.66
C GLY A 272 -15.67 3.61 6.68
N PHE A 273 -15.73 2.47 6.01
CA PHE A 273 -14.90 2.26 4.81
C PHE A 273 -15.47 3.09 3.66
N ASP A 274 -14.61 3.89 3.02
CA ASP A 274 -14.94 4.71 1.86
C ASP A 274 -14.08 4.41 0.63
N THR A 275 -13.00 3.67 0.81
CA THR A 275 -12.03 3.35 -0.24
C THR A 275 -11.59 1.90 -0.15
N VAL A 276 -11.54 1.22 -1.29
CA VAL A 276 -11.01 -0.15 -1.39
C VAL A 276 -10.04 -0.26 -2.56
N PHE A 277 -8.91 -0.94 -2.34
CA PHE A 277 -8.06 -1.41 -3.42
C PHE A 277 -8.49 -2.80 -3.86
N VAL A 278 -8.63 -3.00 -5.17
CA VAL A 278 -9.06 -4.27 -5.77
C VAL A 278 -8.06 -4.71 -6.84
N GLY A 279 -7.48 -5.88 -6.66
CA GLY A 279 -6.69 -6.51 -7.73
C GLY A 279 -7.60 -6.99 -8.87
N ILE A 280 -7.73 -6.17 -9.91
CA ILE A 280 -8.43 -6.52 -11.15
C ILE A 280 -7.54 -7.40 -12.02
N GLU A 281 -6.26 -7.11 -12.05
CA GLU A 281 -5.16 -7.66 -12.82
C GLU A 281 -5.35 -7.44 -14.34
N THR A 282 -6.38 -8.04 -14.91
CA THR A 282 -6.60 -7.99 -16.36
C THR A 282 -8.09 -8.25 -16.70
N PRO A 283 -8.61 -7.63 -17.75
CA PRO A 283 -9.94 -7.99 -18.28
C PRO A 283 -9.92 -9.29 -19.11
N ASN A 284 -8.76 -9.89 -19.36
CA ASN A 284 -8.63 -11.10 -20.17
C ASN A 284 -8.81 -12.37 -19.34
N GLU A 285 -9.85 -13.17 -19.62
CA GLU A 285 -10.14 -14.40 -18.87
C GLU A 285 -9.06 -15.48 -19.01
N GLY A 286 -8.37 -15.53 -20.15
CA GLY A 286 -7.25 -16.44 -20.36
C GLY A 286 -6.12 -16.17 -19.39
N SER A 287 -5.74 -14.89 -19.24
CA SER A 287 -4.71 -14.43 -18.31
C SER A 287 -5.14 -14.59 -16.86
N LEU A 288 -6.43 -14.35 -16.52
CA LEU A 288 -6.97 -14.64 -15.19
C LEU A 288 -6.90 -16.14 -14.83
N THR A 289 -7.10 -16.99 -15.84
CA THR A 289 -6.98 -18.45 -15.67
C THR A 289 -5.52 -18.85 -15.46
N GLU A 290 -4.62 -18.31 -16.26
CA GLU A 290 -3.19 -18.53 -16.15
C GLU A 290 -2.67 -18.20 -14.74
N CYS A 291 -3.02 -17.05 -14.20
CA CYS A 291 -2.54 -16.61 -12.90
C CYS A 291 -3.40 -17.08 -11.71
N SER A 292 -4.34 -18.00 -11.94
CA SER A 292 -5.22 -18.55 -10.89
C SER A 292 -6.07 -17.51 -10.14
N LYS A 293 -6.41 -16.38 -10.78
CA LYS A 293 -7.27 -15.32 -10.22
C LYS A 293 -8.77 -15.67 -10.38
N ASN A 294 -9.16 -16.80 -9.85
CA ASN A 294 -10.50 -17.39 -10.08
C ASN A 294 -11.66 -16.51 -9.57
N GLN A 295 -11.44 -15.69 -8.52
CA GLN A 295 -12.46 -14.78 -7.98
C GLN A 295 -12.86 -13.66 -8.94
N ASN A 296 -12.06 -13.39 -9.97
CA ASN A 296 -12.34 -12.38 -11.00
C ASN A 296 -13.04 -12.95 -12.24
N LYS A 297 -13.11 -14.28 -12.40
CA LYS A 297 -13.63 -14.94 -13.61
C LYS A 297 -15.15 -15.01 -13.63
N GLY A 298 -15.70 -15.11 -14.85
CA GLY A 298 -17.12 -15.38 -15.08
C GLY A 298 -18.05 -14.24 -14.59
N ARG A 299 -17.56 -13.00 -14.56
CA ARG A 299 -18.34 -11.83 -14.13
C ARG A 299 -18.09 -10.60 -14.99
N ASP A 300 -19.05 -9.70 -15.04
CA ASP A 300 -18.84 -8.35 -15.56
C ASP A 300 -18.06 -7.54 -14.51
N LEU A 301 -16.73 -7.44 -14.71
CA LEU A 301 -15.84 -6.71 -13.81
C LEU A 301 -16.14 -5.20 -13.81
N VAL A 302 -16.59 -4.62 -14.94
CA VAL A 302 -16.94 -3.19 -15.02
C VAL A 302 -18.16 -2.92 -14.13
N GLU A 303 -19.19 -3.73 -14.27
CA GLU A 303 -20.41 -3.60 -13.46
C GLU A 303 -20.14 -3.88 -11.98
N SER A 304 -19.29 -4.88 -11.69
CA SER A 304 -18.86 -5.16 -10.31
C SER A 304 -18.19 -3.95 -9.64
N VAL A 305 -17.29 -3.26 -10.37
CA VAL A 305 -16.66 -2.03 -9.87
C VAL A 305 -17.71 -0.93 -9.63
N LYS A 306 -18.62 -0.73 -10.57
CA LYS A 306 -19.70 0.28 -10.44
C LYS A 306 -20.62 0.00 -9.26
N GLN A 307 -20.92 -1.27 -8.97
CA GLN A 307 -21.71 -1.65 -7.79
C GLN A 307 -21.01 -1.24 -6.50
N LEU A 308 -19.69 -1.46 -6.36
CA LEU A 308 -18.91 -0.97 -5.21
C LEU A 308 -18.97 0.56 -5.11
N GLN A 309 -18.83 1.27 -6.23
CA GLN A 309 -18.87 2.73 -6.25
C GLN A 309 -20.25 3.28 -5.85
N ARG A 310 -21.34 2.67 -6.34
CA ARG A 310 -22.71 3.05 -5.95
C ARG A 310 -23.01 2.77 -4.48
N ALA A 311 -22.38 1.72 -3.92
CA ALA A 311 -22.49 1.41 -2.51
C ALA A 311 -21.69 2.34 -1.59
N GLY A 312 -20.86 3.23 -2.14
CA GLY A 312 -20.12 4.23 -1.36
C GLY A 312 -18.62 3.94 -1.21
N LEU A 313 -18.05 3.00 -1.97
CA LEU A 313 -16.63 2.71 -1.97
C LEU A 313 -15.94 3.30 -3.20
N GLN A 314 -14.94 4.15 -3.00
CA GLN A 314 -14.00 4.51 -4.06
C GLN A 314 -13.14 3.29 -4.37
N VAL A 315 -13.20 2.80 -5.61
CA VAL A 315 -12.37 1.67 -6.04
C VAL A 315 -11.06 2.18 -6.62
N GLN A 316 -9.95 1.75 -6.03
CA GLN A 316 -8.62 1.81 -6.60
C GLN A 316 -8.31 0.45 -7.23
N GLY A 317 -7.67 0.39 -8.38
CA GLY A 317 -7.47 -0.85 -9.12
C GLY A 317 -6.01 -1.17 -9.38
N GLY A 318 -5.63 -2.43 -9.12
CA GLY A 318 -4.36 -3.02 -9.54
C GLY A 318 -4.53 -3.75 -10.87
N PHE A 319 -3.61 -3.51 -11.81
CA PHE A 319 -3.60 -4.11 -13.14
C PHE A 319 -2.21 -4.61 -13.47
N ILE A 320 -2.14 -5.69 -14.24
CA ILE A 320 -0.89 -6.31 -14.67
C ILE A 320 -0.98 -6.58 -16.17
N VAL A 321 0.11 -6.31 -16.90
CA VAL A 321 0.30 -6.73 -18.30
C VAL A 321 1.56 -7.59 -18.42
N GLY A 322 1.59 -8.50 -19.38
CA GLY A 322 2.72 -9.38 -19.63
C GLY A 322 2.48 -10.84 -19.27
N PHE A 323 1.23 -11.24 -19.03
CA PHE A 323 0.87 -12.65 -18.92
C PHE A 323 1.11 -13.37 -20.24
N ASP A 324 1.39 -14.67 -20.17
CA ASP A 324 1.66 -15.50 -21.36
C ASP A 324 0.45 -15.59 -22.30
N ASN A 325 -0.77 -15.43 -21.78
CA ASN A 325 -2.02 -15.44 -22.54
C ASN A 325 -2.50 -14.01 -22.94
N ASP A 326 -1.71 -12.98 -22.70
CA ASP A 326 -2.09 -11.63 -23.12
C ASP A 326 -2.01 -11.49 -24.64
N PRO A 327 -3.12 -11.16 -25.33
CA PRO A 327 -3.07 -10.84 -26.75
C PRO A 327 -2.45 -9.47 -26.99
N PRO A 328 -1.95 -9.14 -28.20
CA PRO A 328 -1.44 -7.81 -28.53
C PRO A 328 -2.43 -6.66 -28.25
N SER A 329 -3.74 -6.94 -28.22
CA SER A 329 -4.80 -5.98 -27.90
C SER A 329 -4.98 -5.73 -26.41
N ILE A 330 -4.22 -6.40 -25.51
CA ILE A 330 -4.41 -6.31 -24.06
C ILE A 330 -4.28 -4.88 -23.54
N PHE A 331 -3.36 -4.10 -24.09
CA PHE A 331 -3.16 -2.70 -23.69
C PHE A 331 -4.42 -1.87 -23.94
N GLN A 332 -5.04 -1.99 -25.11
CA GLN A 332 -6.28 -1.29 -25.42
C GLN A 332 -7.44 -1.81 -24.58
N GLN A 333 -7.53 -3.11 -24.36
CA GLN A 333 -8.56 -3.70 -23.48
C GLN A 333 -8.47 -3.15 -22.05
N GLN A 334 -7.27 -3.01 -21.51
CA GLN A 334 -7.08 -2.40 -20.17
C GLN A 334 -7.43 -0.92 -20.15
N ILE A 335 -7.02 -0.15 -21.16
CA ILE A 335 -7.40 1.27 -21.28
C ILE A 335 -8.92 1.40 -21.29
N ASP A 336 -9.61 0.64 -22.13
CA ASP A 336 -11.07 0.68 -22.26
C ASP A 336 -11.75 0.29 -20.94
N PHE A 337 -11.25 -0.75 -20.28
CA PHE A 337 -11.75 -1.19 -18.98
C PHE A 337 -11.61 -0.10 -17.93
N ILE A 338 -10.41 0.47 -17.77
CA ILE A 338 -10.11 1.53 -16.79
C ILE A 338 -11.01 2.74 -17.03
N GLN A 339 -11.21 3.15 -18.29
CA GLN A 339 -12.06 4.28 -18.63
C GLN A 339 -13.54 4.00 -18.36
N LYS A 340 -14.05 2.82 -18.73
CA LYS A 340 -15.45 2.43 -18.57
C LYS A 340 -15.84 2.20 -17.11
N SER A 341 -14.97 1.60 -16.33
CA SER A 341 -15.22 1.31 -14.91
C SER A 341 -15.18 2.56 -14.02
N GLY A 342 -14.52 3.62 -14.46
CA GLY A 342 -14.32 4.81 -13.65
C GLY A 342 -13.31 4.65 -12.52
N ILE A 343 -12.43 3.64 -12.58
CA ILE A 343 -11.32 3.49 -11.63
C ILE A 343 -10.34 4.63 -11.85
N VAL A 344 -10.38 5.64 -10.96
CA VAL A 344 -9.54 6.84 -11.09
C VAL A 344 -8.08 6.54 -10.78
N THR A 345 -7.83 5.84 -9.68
CA THR A 345 -6.50 5.39 -9.26
C THR A 345 -6.28 3.98 -9.84
N ALA A 346 -5.66 3.91 -11.00
CA ALA A 346 -5.38 2.66 -11.71
C ALA A 346 -3.86 2.44 -11.74
N MET A 347 -3.36 1.57 -10.86
CA MET A 347 -1.97 1.15 -10.90
C MET A 347 -1.83 0.02 -11.92
N VAL A 348 -1.02 0.24 -12.94
CA VAL A 348 -0.69 -0.80 -13.93
C VAL A 348 0.79 -1.11 -13.83
N GLY A 349 1.13 -2.39 -13.67
CA GLY A 349 2.50 -2.87 -13.61
C GLY A 349 2.79 -3.92 -14.67
N LEU A 350 4.07 -4.14 -14.94
CA LEU A 350 4.52 -5.32 -15.69
C LEU A 350 4.52 -6.54 -14.78
N LEU A 351 4.20 -7.71 -15.33
CA LEU A 351 4.25 -8.97 -14.60
C LEU A 351 5.68 -9.19 -14.08
N GLN A 352 5.80 -9.38 -12.78
CA GLN A 352 7.03 -9.78 -12.11
C GLN A 352 6.82 -11.13 -11.42
N ALA A 353 7.88 -11.91 -11.31
CA ALA A 353 7.90 -13.19 -10.63
C ALA A 353 8.65 -13.07 -9.29
N PRO A 354 7.96 -12.77 -8.17
CA PRO A 354 8.58 -12.69 -6.86
C PRO A 354 9.10 -14.06 -6.41
N PRO A 355 10.28 -14.13 -5.77
CA PRO A 355 10.79 -15.37 -5.18
C PRO A 355 9.77 -16.04 -4.25
N GLY A 356 9.72 -17.37 -4.25
CA GLY A 356 8.78 -18.15 -3.46
C GLY A 356 7.36 -18.26 -4.04
N THR A 357 7.09 -17.70 -5.22
CA THR A 357 5.81 -17.82 -5.92
C THR A 357 5.82 -18.96 -6.95
N ARG A 358 4.64 -19.48 -7.29
CA ARG A 358 4.49 -20.50 -8.36
C ARG A 358 4.93 -19.96 -9.71
N LEU A 359 4.70 -18.67 -9.97
CA LEU A 359 5.19 -18.00 -11.17
C LEU A 359 6.72 -18.02 -11.23
N TYR A 360 7.39 -17.71 -10.12
CA TYR A 360 8.86 -17.75 -10.05
C TYR A 360 9.41 -19.13 -10.38
N ASP A 361 8.84 -20.17 -9.78
CA ASP A 361 9.25 -21.55 -10.03
C ASP A 361 9.00 -21.98 -11.49
N ARG A 362 7.89 -21.54 -12.07
CA ARG A 362 7.59 -21.78 -13.49
C ARG A 362 8.61 -21.08 -14.38
N MET A 363 8.86 -19.79 -14.18
CA MET A 363 9.80 -19.00 -14.97
C MET A 363 11.24 -19.55 -14.86
N ARG A 364 11.63 -19.98 -13.67
CA ARG A 364 12.93 -20.62 -13.44
C ARG A 364 13.07 -21.92 -14.22
N LYS A 365 12.07 -22.79 -14.18
CA LYS A 365 12.05 -24.06 -14.94
C LYS A 365 12.09 -23.85 -16.45
N GLU A 366 11.44 -22.79 -16.94
CA GLU A 366 11.41 -22.43 -18.35
C GLU A 366 12.66 -21.64 -18.81
N GLY A 367 13.59 -21.32 -17.90
CA GLY A 367 14.78 -20.51 -18.23
C GLY A 367 14.46 -19.07 -18.59
N ARG A 368 13.37 -18.51 -18.06
CA ARG A 368 12.83 -17.18 -18.39
C ARG A 368 13.02 -16.15 -17.29
N LEU A 369 13.72 -16.46 -16.20
CA LEU A 369 14.16 -15.47 -15.23
C LEU A 369 15.41 -14.78 -15.72
N VAL A 370 15.46 -13.42 -15.63
CA VAL A 370 16.58 -12.64 -16.20
C VAL A 370 17.25 -11.72 -15.20
N ASN A 371 16.53 -11.09 -14.30
CA ASN A 371 17.03 -10.09 -13.36
C ASN A 371 16.43 -10.27 -11.97
N GLU A 372 16.90 -9.47 -11.03
CA GLU A 372 16.22 -9.28 -9.74
C GLU A 372 14.96 -8.44 -9.91
N MET A 373 13.98 -8.67 -9.05
CA MET A 373 12.77 -7.88 -9.00
C MET A 373 13.06 -6.51 -8.38
N SER A 374 12.62 -5.43 -9.01
CA SER A 374 12.81 -4.07 -8.48
C SER A 374 11.92 -3.78 -7.25
N GLY A 375 10.77 -4.43 -7.17
CA GLY A 375 9.73 -4.14 -6.18
C GLY A 375 8.92 -2.88 -6.48
N ASP A 376 9.25 -2.11 -7.53
CA ASP A 376 8.44 -1.01 -8.03
C ASP A 376 7.47 -1.52 -9.09
N ASN A 377 6.18 -1.26 -8.90
CA ASN A 377 5.15 -1.74 -9.80
C ASN A 377 4.98 -0.88 -11.08
N VAL A 378 5.67 0.26 -11.18
CA VAL A 378 5.45 1.21 -12.29
C VAL A 378 6.74 1.69 -12.96
N ASP A 379 7.90 1.15 -12.60
CA ASP A 379 9.20 1.47 -13.21
C ASP A 379 9.38 0.90 -14.62
N GLY A 380 8.43 0.09 -15.10
CA GLY A 380 8.49 -0.56 -16.40
C GLY A 380 9.51 -1.71 -16.48
N SER A 381 10.00 -2.18 -15.33
CA SER A 381 10.88 -3.35 -15.24
C SER A 381 10.09 -4.66 -15.09
N THR A 382 10.72 -5.74 -15.51
CA THR A 382 10.27 -7.11 -15.25
C THR A 382 11.48 -8.02 -15.10
N ASN A 383 11.36 -9.03 -14.23
CA ASN A 383 12.40 -10.03 -14.06
C ASN A 383 12.14 -11.32 -14.85
N ILE A 384 11.23 -11.28 -15.82
CA ILE A 384 10.92 -12.42 -16.68
C ILE A 384 11.08 -12.06 -18.16
N ILE A 385 11.30 -13.07 -18.99
CA ILE A 385 11.20 -12.97 -20.46
C ILE A 385 9.73 -13.21 -20.86
N PRO A 386 8.98 -12.16 -21.27
CA PRO A 386 7.57 -12.31 -21.63
C PRO A 386 7.42 -13.00 -23.00
N LYS A 387 6.35 -13.80 -23.20
CA LYS A 387 6.11 -14.47 -24.51
C LYS A 387 5.84 -13.49 -25.65
N MET A 388 5.25 -12.34 -25.36
CA MET A 388 5.04 -11.30 -26.39
C MET A 388 6.33 -10.55 -26.78
N GLY A 389 7.45 -10.80 -26.09
CA GLY A 389 8.70 -10.06 -26.23
C GLY A 389 8.79 -8.86 -25.29
N LEU A 390 10.01 -8.54 -24.85
CA LEU A 390 10.23 -7.46 -23.89
C LEU A 390 9.93 -6.07 -24.48
N GLU A 391 10.42 -5.80 -25.68
CA GLU A 391 10.24 -4.50 -26.36
C GLU A 391 8.76 -4.20 -26.66
N PRO A 392 7.94 -5.12 -27.25
CA PRO A 392 6.50 -4.90 -27.42
C PRO A 392 5.77 -4.69 -26.10
N LEU A 393 6.16 -5.43 -25.04
CA LEU A 393 5.55 -5.28 -23.70
C LEU A 393 5.82 -3.90 -23.14
N GLN A 394 7.07 -3.43 -23.14
CA GLN A 394 7.46 -2.12 -22.62
C GLN A 394 6.86 -0.96 -23.43
N GLU A 395 6.85 -1.06 -24.76
CA GLU A 395 6.25 -0.07 -25.64
C GLU A 395 4.74 0.06 -25.41
N GLY A 396 4.03 -1.09 -25.36
CA GLY A 396 2.60 -1.13 -25.07
C GLY A 396 2.27 -0.58 -23.69
N TYR A 397 3.07 -0.90 -22.68
CA TYR A 397 2.95 -0.40 -21.33
C TYR A 397 3.10 1.13 -21.25
N ARG A 398 4.15 1.68 -21.87
CA ARG A 398 4.36 3.15 -21.94
C ARG A 398 3.17 3.86 -22.57
N LYS A 399 2.67 3.34 -23.72
CA LYS A 399 1.49 3.90 -24.40
C LYS A 399 0.24 3.84 -23.52
N LEU A 400 0.03 2.73 -22.81
CA LEU A 400 -1.09 2.56 -21.90
C LEU A 400 -1.05 3.62 -20.79
N LEU A 401 0.07 3.76 -20.07
CA LEU A 401 0.21 4.73 -18.99
C LEU A 401 0.08 6.17 -19.49
N ALA A 402 0.73 6.50 -20.60
CA ALA A 402 0.61 7.82 -21.22
C ALA A 402 -0.84 8.16 -21.56
N GLN A 403 -1.64 7.19 -22.02
CA GLN A 403 -3.03 7.39 -22.39
C GLN A 403 -3.95 7.53 -21.19
N ILE A 404 -3.86 6.65 -20.17
CA ILE A 404 -4.76 6.69 -19.01
C ILE A 404 -4.50 7.88 -18.10
N TYR A 405 -3.28 8.43 -18.09
CA TYR A 405 -2.89 9.60 -17.31
C TYR A 405 -2.80 10.90 -18.13
N ALA A 406 -3.11 10.84 -19.45
CA ALA A 406 -3.32 12.06 -20.24
C ALA A 406 -4.44 12.90 -19.60
N PRO A 407 -4.29 14.24 -19.51
CA PRO A 407 -5.25 15.09 -18.82
C PRO A 407 -6.69 14.85 -19.22
N LYS A 408 -6.99 14.77 -20.53
CA LYS A 408 -8.36 14.55 -21.00
C LYS A 408 -8.94 13.24 -20.49
N ALA A 409 -8.26 12.11 -20.72
CA ALA A 409 -8.71 10.78 -20.34
C ALA A 409 -8.86 10.64 -18.82
N TYR A 410 -7.90 11.18 -18.06
CA TYR A 410 -7.96 11.16 -16.60
C TYR A 410 -9.17 11.90 -16.05
N TYR A 411 -9.41 13.15 -16.46
CA TYR A 411 -10.51 13.97 -15.95
C TYR A 411 -11.89 13.48 -16.43
N GLU A 412 -12.00 12.89 -17.62
CA GLU A 412 -13.19 12.18 -18.08
C GLU A 412 -13.51 11.00 -17.17
N ARG A 413 -12.50 10.22 -16.80
CA ARG A 413 -12.62 9.08 -15.87
C ARG A 413 -13.04 9.53 -14.48
N VAL A 414 -12.44 10.61 -13.95
CA VAL A 414 -12.89 11.24 -12.69
C VAL A 414 -14.37 11.61 -12.76
N THR A 415 -14.80 12.21 -13.85
CA THR A 415 -16.21 12.58 -14.03
C THR A 415 -17.12 11.37 -14.11
N THR A 416 -16.68 10.28 -14.78
CA THR A 416 -17.40 9.00 -14.85
C THR A 416 -17.60 8.43 -13.45
N PHE A 417 -16.56 8.36 -12.64
CA PHE A 417 -16.63 7.93 -11.25
C PHE A 417 -17.58 8.80 -10.43
N LEU A 418 -17.41 10.12 -10.46
CA LEU A 418 -18.21 11.03 -9.65
C LEU A 418 -19.71 11.05 -10.02
N ARG A 419 -20.11 10.60 -11.21
CA ARG A 419 -21.52 10.44 -11.59
C ARG A 419 -22.18 9.28 -10.84
N GLU A 420 -21.47 8.18 -10.69
CA GLU A 420 -21.98 6.93 -10.10
C GLU A 420 -21.81 6.88 -8.57
N TYR A 421 -20.78 7.55 -8.03
CA TYR A 421 -20.37 7.44 -6.63
C TYR A 421 -21.36 8.10 -5.66
N HIS A 422 -21.73 7.36 -4.62
CA HIS A 422 -22.56 7.83 -3.51
C HIS A 422 -21.75 7.74 -2.21
N PRO A 423 -21.18 8.84 -1.70
CA PRO A 423 -20.29 8.82 -0.55
C PRO A 423 -21.03 8.36 0.71
N PRO A 424 -20.38 7.59 1.59
CA PRO A 424 -20.94 7.25 2.89
C PRO A 424 -21.05 8.50 3.76
N GLU A 425 -21.95 8.47 4.76
CA GLU A 425 -22.17 9.59 5.68
C GLU A 425 -21.07 9.64 6.77
N ILE A 426 -19.84 9.96 6.37
CA ILE A 426 -18.75 10.20 7.31
C ILE A 426 -18.64 11.72 7.54
N ARG A 427 -18.72 12.15 8.80
CA ARG A 427 -18.49 13.54 9.15
C ARG A 427 -17.00 13.85 9.10
N VAL A 428 -16.56 14.44 7.99
CA VAL A 428 -15.18 14.92 7.81
C VAL A 428 -15.09 16.37 8.26
N HIS A 429 -14.14 16.69 9.13
CA HIS A 429 -13.82 18.10 9.44
C HIS A 429 -13.01 18.71 8.28
N LEU A 430 -13.59 19.70 7.63
CA LEU A 430 -12.84 20.57 6.72
C LEU A 430 -11.98 21.51 7.56
N ASP A 431 -10.68 21.30 7.57
CA ASP A 431 -9.71 22.17 8.23
C ASP A 431 -9.10 23.19 7.24
N LEU A 432 -8.34 24.14 7.76
CA LEU A 432 -7.64 25.15 6.96
C LEU A 432 -6.72 24.53 5.90
N GLN A 433 -6.21 23.30 6.11
CA GLN A 433 -5.35 22.61 5.15
C GLN A 433 -6.07 22.32 3.84
N TYR A 434 -7.38 22.00 3.87
CA TYR A 434 -8.18 21.81 2.66
C TYR A 434 -8.33 23.10 1.85
N VAL A 435 -8.51 24.24 2.52
CA VAL A 435 -8.60 25.55 1.85
C VAL A 435 -7.25 25.90 1.20
N LEU A 436 -6.16 25.67 1.91
CA LEU A 436 -4.81 25.90 1.37
C LEU A 436 -4.49 24.95 0.21
N ALA A 437 -4.89 23.67 0.32
CA ALA A 437 -4.74 22.71 -0.76
C ALA A 437 -5.54 23.12 -2.01
N LEU A 438 -6.76 23.60 -1.83
CA LEU A 438 -7.59 24.17 -2.91
C LEU A 438 -6.88 25.33 -3.60
N GLY A 439 -6.37 26.31 -2.84
CA GLY A 439 -5.62 27.45 -3.40
C GLY A 439 -4.39 27.00 -4.20
N ARG A 440 -3.62 26.03 -3.68
CA ARG A 440 -2.45 25.45 -4.39
C ARG A 440 -2.88 24.68 -5.65
N SER A 441 -4.00 23.94 -5.59
CA SER A 441 -4.51 23.22 -6.76
C SER A 441 -4.96 24.19 -7.85
N ILE A 442 -5.67 25.28 -7.51
CA ILE A 442 -6.03 26.35 -8.45
C ILE A 442 -4.76 26.89 -9.15
N TYR A 443 -3.73 27.23 -8.37
CA TYR A 443 -2.51 27.79 -8.92
C TYR A 443 -1.75 26.77 -9.81
N ARG A 444 -1.49 25.55 -9.28
CA ARG A 444 -0.67 24.56 -10.00
C ARG A 444 -1.42 23.90 -11.16
N LEU A 445 -2.67 23.49 -10.96
CA LEU A 445 -3.43 22.74 -11.96
C LEU A 445 -4.29 23.65 -12.83
N GLY A 446 -4.92 24.69 -12.22
CA GLY A 446 -5.86 25.56 -12.91
C GLY A 446 -5.20 26.70 -13.68
N ILE A 447 -4.01 27.17 -13.28
CA ILE A 447 -3.32 28.29 -13.94
C ILE A 447 -2.08 27.80 -14.72
N ARG A 448 -1.16 27.10 -14.06
CA ARG A 448 0.11 26.68 -14.67
C ARG A 448 0.06 25.31 -15.33
N GLY A 449 -0.84 24.42 -14.92
CA GLY A 449 -0.89 23.03 -15.36
C GLY A 449 -1.30 22.88 -16.83
N VAL A 450 -0.77 21.86 -17.49
CA VAL A 450 -1.19 21.45 -18.83
C VAL A 450 -2.66 21.03 -18.85
N GLU A 451 -3.18 20.57 -17.72
CA GLU A 451 -4.56 20.15 -17.47
C GLU A 451 -5.55 21.29 -17.17
N ARG A 452 -5.14 22.56 -17.20
CA ARG A 452 -5.95 23.70 -16.75
C ARG A 452 -7.38 23.73 -17.28
N VAL A 453 -7.57 23.39 -18.56
CA VAL A 453 -8.92 23.37 -19.16
C VAL A 453 -9.78 22.28 -18.54
N GLN A 454 -9.23 21.09 -18.35
CA GLN A 454 -9.93 19.94 -17.78
C GLN A 454 -10.18 20.16 -16.27
N TYR A 455 -9.21 20.76 -15.57
CA TYR A 455 -9.36 21.13 -14.17
C TYR A 455 -10.55 22.07 -13.96
N TRP A 456 -10.67 23.15 -14.73
CA TRP A 456 -11.78 24.08 -14.58
C TRP A 456 -13.12 23.48 -15.01
N ARG A 457 -13.14 22.61 -16.02
CA ARG A 457 -14.35 21.84 -16.38
C ARG A 457 -14.82 20.97 -15.22
N LEU A 458 -13.94 20.20 -14.61
CA LEU A 458 -14.25 19.37 -13.43
C LEU A 458 -14.69 20.24 -12.26
N PHE A 459 -13.97 21.32 -11.98
CA PHE A 459 -14.23 22.26 -10.88
C PHE A 459 -15.67 22.78 -10.93
N PHE A 460 -16.05 23.41 -12.03
CA PHE A 460 -17.38 23.98 -12.16
C PHE A 460 -18.47 22.90 -12.29
N TRP A 461 -18.19 21.81 -13.03
CA TRP A 461 -19.13 20.71 -13.14
C TRP A 461 -19.46 20.15 -11.76
N THR A 462 -18.45 19.89 -10.91
CA THR A 462 -18.66 19.31 -9.57
C THR A 462 -19.33 20.33 -8.63
N LEU A 463 -18.88 21.58 -8.66
CA LEU A 463 -19.42 22.63 -7.79
C LEU A 463 -20.93 22.83 -8.00
N PHE A 464 -21.39 22.82 -9.27
CA PHE A 464 -22.81 23.06 -9.59
C PHE A 464 -23.67 21.80 -9.63
N ARG A 465 -23.10 20.63 -10.00
CA ARG A 465 -23.88 19.39 -10.18
C ARG A 465 -23.80 18.43 -8.98
N ARG A 466 -22.67 18.39 -8.28
CA ARG A 466 -22.38 17.44 -7.19
C ARG A 466 -21.59 18.13 -6.06
N PRO A 467 -22.09 19.22 -5.44
CA PRO A 467 -21.33 20.06 -4.49
C PRO A 467 -20.78 19.27 -3.29
N ARG A 468 -21.48 18.24 -2.83
CA ARG A 468 -20.99 17.34 -1.74
C ARG A 468 -19.71 16.58 -2.12
N LEU A 469 -19.47 16.35 -3.41
CA LEU A 469 -18.27 15.65 -3.92
C LEU A 469 -17.15 16.61 -4.34
N PHE A 470 -17.34 17.92 -4.19
CA PHE A 470 -16.34 18.91 -4.60
C PHE A 470 -14.97 18.72 -3.93
N PRO A 471 -14.86 18.49 -2.59
CA PRO A 471 -13.57 18.20 -1.97
C PRO A 471 -12.90 16.95 -2.57
N LEU A 472 -13.66 15.89 -2.81
CA LEU A 472 -13.14 14.66 -3.42
C LEU A 472 -12.67 14.91 -4.87
N ALA A 473 -13.40 15.69 -5.65
CA ALA A 473 -12.99 16.02 -7.02
C ALA A 473 -11.65 16.77 -7.06
N ILE A 474 -11.41 17.69 -6.12
CA ILE A 474 -10.13 18.41 -5.99
C ILE A 474 -9.02 17.45 -5.55
N THR A 475 -9.29 16.57 -4.60
CA THR A 475 -8.34 15.52 -4.18
C THR A 475 -7.94 14.66 -5.36
N LEU A 476 -8.90 14.17 -6.16
CA LEU A 476 -8.63 13.36 -7.34
C LEU A 476 -7.85 14.13 -8.42
N ALA A 477 -8.10 15.43 -8.60
CA ALA A 477 -7.30 16.26 -9.49
C ALA A 477 -5.84 16.36 -9.03
N ILE A 478 -5.60 16.53 -7.73
CA ILE A 478 -4.25 16.54 -7.13
C ILE A 478 -3.57 15.17 -7.30
N MET A 479 -4.31 14.07 -7.10
CA MET A 479 -3.80 12.72 -7.32
C MET A 479 -3.40 12.49 -8.79
N GLY A 480 -4.20 12.97 -9.74
CA GLY A 480 -3.88 12.90 -11.17
C GLY A 480 -2.58 13.62 -11.52
N PHE A 481 -2.31 14.76 -10.88
CA PHE A 481 -1.02 15.42 -11.02
C PHE A 481 0.13 14.53 -10.53
N HIS A 482 -0.01 13.90 -9.36
CA HIS A 482 1.01 12.99 -8.85
C HIS A 482 1.28 11.83 -9.81
N PHE A 483 0.24 11.13 -10.24
CA PHE A 483 0.40 9.97 -11.13
C PHE A 483 1.05 10.33 -12.45
N ARG A 484 0.68 11.49 -13.03
CA ARG A 484 1.33 11.97 -14.26
C ARG A 484 2.80 12.26 -14.03
N GLN A 485 3.19 12.90 -12.91
CA GLN A 485 4.60 13.15 -12.60
C GLN A 485 5.39 11.85 -12.43
N VAL A 486 4.83 10.83 -11.80
CA VAL A 486 5.46 9.51 -11.68
C VAL A 486 5.62 8.86 -13.06
N VAL A 487 4.58 8.91 -13.89
CA VAL A 487 4.62 8.37 -15.26
C VAL A 487 5.68 9.09 -16.10
N GLU A 488 5.76 10.42 -16.03
CA GLU A 488 6.77 11.22 -16.73
C GLU A 488 8.21 10.88 -16.30
N LEU A 489 8.42 10.53 -15.01
CA LEU A 489 9.74 10.12 -14.50
C LEU A 489 10.21 8.75 -15.02
N HIS A 490 9.28 7.80 -15.20
CA HIS A 490 9.61 6.42 -15.56
C HIS A 490 9.46 6.10 -17.06
N ILE A 491 8.78 6.96 -17.82
CA ILE A 491 8.48 6.72 -19.25
C ILE A 491 9.18 7.74 -20.16
N GLY A 492 9.56 8.91 -19.63
CA GLY A 492 10.33 9.97 -20.33
C GLY A 492 11.78 9.63 -20.38
#